data_6060c22fd5bbce37e1cfff81309e09fa
#
_entry.id   6060c22fd5bbce37e1cfff81309e09fa
#
_cell.length_a   1.000
_cell.length_b   1.000
_cell.length_c   1.000
_cell.angle_alpha   90.00
_cell.angle_beta   90.00
_cell.angle_gamma   90.00
#
_symmetry.space_group_name_H-M   'P 1'
#
loop_
_entity.id
_entity.type
_entity.pdbx_description
1 polymer ?
#
loop_
_entity_poly.entity_id
_entity_poly.type
_entity_poly.pdbx_seq_one_letter_code
_entity_poly.pdbx_strand_id
1 'polypeptide(L)'
;MNLQNKSQAFEVNNTEGRVYWGMGILWTMLATAEDTNGAYSCIEELIPQGPAAPPHIHEAAEETFYILEGEATFFVEDQPIKATAGSFVSIPRGTKHAFQIDSETVRLLNTYVPAGFEYMIMATTVPAEARTLPPASMPLPEREQSNLTMEQIIQKYPAAKTNFLRGYEG
;
A
#
# COMPACT_ATOMS: atom_id res chain seq x y z
N MET A 1 -3.02 27.29 -20.63
CA MET A 1 -2.79 26.49 -19.42
C MET A 1 -4.05 26.58 -18.58
N ASN A 2 -4.82 25.50 -18.49
CA ASN A 2 -6.11 25.53 -17.82
C ASN A 2 -5.86 25.36 -16.32
N LEU A 3 -6.07 26.42 -15.51
CA LEU A 3 -5.87 26.46 -14.06
C LEU A 3 -6.93 25.69 -13.24
N GLN A 4 -7.83 24.93 -13.92
CA GLN A 4 -8.98 24.28 -13.30
C GLN A 4 -8.72 22.92 -12.63
N ASN A 5 -7.46 22.42 -12.60
CA ASN A 5 -7.13 21.10 -12.06
C ASN A 5 -5.91 21.11 -11.13
N LYS A 6 -5.79 22.13 -10.30
CA LYS A 6 -4.73 22.16 -9.28
C LYS A 6 -5.29 21.52 -8.00
N SER A 7 -4.63 20.47 -7.50
CA SER A 7 -4.93 19.93 -6.17
C SER A 7 -4.81 21.04 -5.11
N GLN A 8 -5.75 21.08 -4.17
CA GLN A 8 -5.71 22.03 -3.07
C GLN A 8 -4.80 21.50 -1.97
N ALA A 9 -4.21 22.40 -1.18
CA ALA A 9 -3.52 21.99 0.03
C ALA A 9 -4.53 21.38 1.01
N PHE A 10 -4.18 20.24 1.60
CA PHE A 10 -4.99 19.54 2.59
C PHE A 10 -4.11 19.03 3.72
N GLU A 11 -4.73 18.71 4.84
CA GLU A 11 -4.13 18.03 5.97
C GLU A 11 -5.04 16.86 6.33
N VAL A 12 -4.45 15.72 6.61
CA VAL A 12 -5.15 14.52 7.09
C VAL A 12 -4.33 13.92 8.22
N ASN A 13 -4.91 13.93 9.42
CA ASN A 13 -4.34 13.21 10.53
C ASN A 13 -4.60 11.71 10.40
N ASN A 14 -3.66 10.86 10.80
CA ASN A 14 -3.84 9.42 10.73
C ASN A 14 -5.00 8.89 11.60
N THR A 15 -5.51 9.70 12.54
CA THR A 15 -6.72 9.40 13.31
C THR A 15 -8.02 9.72 12.57
N GLU A 16 -7.95 10.42 11.43
CA GLU A 16 -9.10 10.89 10.64
C GLU A 16 -9.16 10.25 9.26
N GLY A 17 -8.02 9.80 8.71
CA GLY A 17 -7.92 9.12 7.42
C GLY A 17 -8.86 7.91 7.31
N ARG A 18 -9.29 7.60 6.11
CA ARG A 18 -10.09 6.40 5.82
C ARG A 18 -9.26 5.15 6.12
N VAL A 19 -9.80 4.22 6.88
CA VAL A 19 -9.11 3.01 7.31
C VAL A 19 -9.76 1.75 6.76
N TYR A 20 -8.92 0.77 6.43
CA TYR A 20 -9.34 -0.50 5.87
C TYR A 20 -8.58 -1.66 6.53
N TRP A 21 -9.25 -2.80 6.66
CA TRP A 21 -8.65 -4.07 7.07
C TRP A 21 -8.58 -5.03 5.90
N GLY A 22 -7.43 -5.63 5.69
CA GLY A 22 -7.24 -6.70 4.72
C GLY A 22 -5.84 -7.25 4.76
N MET A 23 -5.68 -8.51 4.41
CA MET A 23 -4.38 -9.20 4.39
C MET A 23 -3.63 -9.17 5.75
N GLY A 24 -4.36 -9.09 6.86
CA GLY A 24 -3.77 -8.95 8.19
C GLY A 24 -3.26 -7.54 8.54
N ILE A 25 -3.45 -6.55 7.67
CA ILE A 25 -2.89 -5.20 7.74
C ILE A 25 -4.00 -4.19 8.04
N LEU A 26 -3.67 -3.14 8.79
CA LEU A 26 -4.46 -1.92 8.86
C LEU A 26 -3.88 -0.90 7.87
N TRP A 27 -4.70 -0.48 6.92
CA TRP A 27 -4.38 0.51 5.90
C TRP A 27 -5.06 1.83 6.22
N THR A 28 -4.31 2.92 6.33
CA THR A 28 -4.84 4.28 6.54
C THR A 28 -4.53 5.14 5.32
N MET A 29 -5.55 5.52 4.55
CA MET A 29 -5.38 6.36 3.37
C MET A 29 -5.15 7.82 3.81
N LEU A 30 -3.94 8.32 3.62
CA LEU A 30 -3.56 9.71 3.91
C LEU A 30 -3.73 10.60 2.68
N ALA A 31 -3.40 10.10 1.49
CA ALA A 31 -3.60 10.78 0.22
C ALA A 31 -3.95 9.77 -0.87
N THR A 32 -4.95 10.08 -1.68
CA THR A 32 -5.39 9.27 -2.81
C THR A 32 -5.17 10.01 -4.13
N ALA A 33 -5.39 9.33 -5.25
CA ALA A 33 -5.34 9.98 -6.56
C ALA A 33 -6.34 11.13 -6.70
N GLU A 34 -7.47 11.09 -6.00
CA GLU A 34 -8.44 12.19 -6.01
C GLU A 34 -7.88 13.42 -5.30
N ASP A 35 -7.20 13.24 -4.17
CA ASP A 35 -6.62 14.32 -3.38
C ASP A 35 -5.42 14.98 -4.08
N THR A 36 -4.62 14.17 -4.82
CA THR A 36 -3.35 14.60 -5.43
C THR A 36 -3.45 14.83 -6.94
N ASN A 37 -4.65 14.71 -7.50
CA ASN A 37 -4.87 14.74 -8.95
C ASN A 37 -4.01 13.70 -9.71
N GLY A 38 -3.89 12.50 -9.13
CA GLY A 38 -3.16 11.37 -9.69
C GLY A 38 -1.64 11.41 -9.51
N ALA A 39 -1.09 12.44 -8.86
CA ALA A 39 0.35 12.62 -8.77
C ALA A 39 1.01 11.53 -7.90
N TYR A 40 0.43 11.25 -6.75
CA TYR A 40 0.88 10.20 -5.82
C TYR A 40 -0.26 9.77 -4.91
N SER A 41 -0.13 8.58 -4.32
CA SER A 41 -0.89 8.19 -3.13
C SER A 41 0.05 7.98 -1.95
N CYS A 42 -0.44 8.19 -0.73
CA CYS A 42 0.28 7.97 0.51
C CYS A 42 -0.61 7.22 1.49
N ILE A 43 -0.09 6.12 2.02
CA ILE A 43 -0.81 5.20 2.89
C ILE A 43 0.06 4.95 4.13
N GLU A 44 -0.53 5.06 5.32
CA GLU A 44 0.12 4.55 6.52
C GLU A 44 -0.35 3.10 6.73
N GLU A 45 0.59 2.22 6.98
CA GLU A 45 0.35 0.80 7.18
C GLU A 45 0.82 0.39 8.58
N LEU A 46 -0.03 -0.36 9.30
CA LEU A 46 0.35 -1.11 10.49
C LEU A 46 0.30 -2.59 10.12
N ILE A 47 1.45 -3.26 10.17
CA ILE A 47 1.65 -4.61 9.67
C ILE A 47 2.20 -5.48 10.80
N PRO A 48 1.65 -6.69 11.05
CA PRO A 48 2.18 -7.62 12.05
C PRO A 48 3.44 -8.33 11.54
N GLN A 49 4.17 -8.96 12.46
CA GLN A 49 5.35 -9.77 12.17
C GLN A 49 5.06 -10.87 11.14
N GLY A 50 6.01 -11.10 10.26
CA GLY A 50 5.97 -12.15 9.24
C GLY A 50 6.03 -11.63 7.80
N PRO A 51 5.78 -12.50 6.80
CA PRO A 51 5.70 -12.11 5.40
C PRO A 51 4.57 -11.09 5.20
N ALA A 52 4.88 -9.93 4.62
CA ALA A 52 3.91 -8.87 4.40
C ALA A 52 3.44 -8.80 2.93
N ALA A 53 4.37 -8.94 1.99
CA ALA A 53 4.03 -9.03 0.57
C ALA A 53 4.86 -10.13 -0.11
N PRO A 54 4.22 -11.04 -0.88
CA PRO A 54 4.95 -12.00 -1.70
C PRO A 54 5.69 -11.27 -2.84
N PRO A 55 6.67 -11.92 -3.50
CA PRO A 55 7.38 -11.32 -4.62
C PRO A 55 6.45 -10.82 -5.72
N HIS A 56 6.60 -9.55 -6.09
CA HIS A 56 5.76 -8.89 -7.08
C HIS A 56 6.48 -7.74 -7.78
N ILE A 57 5.84 -7.19 -8.80
CA ILE A 57 6.35 -6.08 -9.63
C ILE A 57 5.24 -5.06 -9.85
N HIS A 58 5.54 -3.79 -9.63
CA HIS A 58 4.74 -2.65 -10.07
C HIS A 58 5.31 -2.09 -11.38
N GLU A 59 4.68 -2.36 -12.52
CA GLU A 59 5.19 -1.91 -13.82
C GLU A 59 4.97 -0.41 -14.05
N ALA A 60 3.90 0.14 -13.48
CA ALA A 60 3.46 1.50 -13.77
C ALA A 60 3.74 2.51 -12.64
N ALA A 61 4.17 2.06 -11.46
CA ALA A 61 4.43 2.93 -10.33
C ALA A 61 5.82 2.68 -9.72
N GLU A 62 6.42 3.72 -9.22
CA GLU A 62 7.48 3.66 -8.20
C GLU A 62 6.82 3.51 -6.84
N GLU A 63 7.44 2.74 -5.96
CA GLU A 63 6.98 2.52 -4.61
C GLU A 63 8.05 2.94 -3.61
N THR A 64 7.66 3.65 -2.56
CA THR A 64 8.60 4.06 -1.53
C THR A 64 8.05 3.77 -0.15
N PHE A 65 8.93 3.44 0.78
CA PHE A 65 8.61 3.16 2.17
C PHE A 65 9.41 4.06 3.10
N TYR A 66 8.76 4.59 4.11
CA TYR A 66 9.44 5.26 5.22
C TYR A 66 9.02 4.60 6.52
N ILE A 67 9.97 3.99 7.22
CA ILE A 67 9.69 3.28 8.46
C ILE A 67 9.50 4.28 9.59
N LEU A 68 8.32 4.30 10.17
CA LEU A 68 7.97 5.13 11.33
C LEU A 68 8.35 4.43 12.64
N GLU A 69 8.02 3.13 12.74
CA GLU A 69 8.26 2.29 13.92
C GLU A 69 8.51 0.85 13.49
N GLY A 70 9.36 0.14 14.26
CA GLY A 70 9.66 -1.28 14.02
C GLY A 70 10.78 -1.51 13.02
N GLU A 71 10.87 -2.75 12.52
CA GLU A 71 11.93 -3.25 11.65
C GLU A 71 11.35 -4.14 10.55
N ALA A 72 11.88 -4.02 9.34
CA ALA A 72 11.51 -4.83 8.19
C ALA A 72 12.73 -5.19 7.34
N THR A 73 12.65 -6.30 6.61
CA THR A 73 13.61 -6.66 5.57
C THR A 73 12.92 -6.65 4.21
N PHE A 74 13.39 -5.81 3.31
CA PHE A 74 12.98 -5.76 1.91
C PHE A 74 13.91 -6.63 1.07
N PHE A 75 13.35 -7.41 0.17
CA PHE A 75 14.09 -8.19 -0.81
C PHE A 75 13.90 -7.55 -2.18
N VAL A 76 14.93 -6.88 -2.68
CA VAL A 76 14.92 -6.18 -3.96
C VAL A 76 15.84 -6.91 -4.92
N GLU A 77 15.30 -7.46 -6.02
CA GLU A 77 16.04 -8.38 -6.91
C GLU A 77 16.76 -9.49 -6.12
N ASP A 78 16.08 -10.03 -5.10
CA ASP A 78 16.59 -11.04 -4.16
C ASP A 78 17.72 -10.57 -3.24
N GLN A 79 18.07 -9.28 -3.21
CA GLN A 79 19.04 -8.71 -2.28
C GLN A 79 18.33 -8.15 -1.04
N PRO A 80 18.70 -8.57 0.17
CA PRO A 80 18.06 -8.09 1.38
C PRO A 80 18.52 -6.67 1.74
N ILE A 81 17.56 -5.81 2.05
CA ILE A 81 17.77 -4.46 2.58
C ILE A 81 17.06 -4.40 3.93
N LYS A 82 17.81 -4.30 5.02
CA LYS A 82 17.25 -4.09 6.35
C LYS A 82 16.90 -2.63 6.55
N ALA A 83 15.69 -2.37 7.07
CA ALA A 83 15.17 -1.05 7.35
C ALA A 83 14.60 -1.00 8.77
N THR A 84 14.95 0.05 9.49
CA THR A 84 14.48 0.35 10.84
C THR A 84 13.82 1.73 10.88
N ALA A 85 13.25 2.12 12.01
CA ALA A 85 12.67 3.46 12.17
C ALA A 85 13.63 4.55 11.67
N GLY A 86 13.12 5.45 10.80
CA GLY A 86 13.88 6.48 10.10
C GLY A 86 14.48 6.06 8.75
N SER A 87 14.42 4.77 8.38
CA SER A 87 14.89 4.32 7.07
C SER A 87 13.91 4.69 5.96
N PHE A 88 14.46 5.08 4.81
CA PHE A 88 13.73 5.28 3.56
C PHE A 88 14.17 4.23 2.54
N VAL A 89 13.23 3.50 1.96
CA VAL A 89 13.46 2.49 0.92
C VAL A 89 12.70 2.93 -0.34
N SER A 90 13.37 2.89 -1.50
CA SER A 90 12.76 3.23 -2.79
C SER A 90 12.88 2.04 -3.73
N ILE A 91 11.77 1.64 -4.31
CA ILE A 91 11.64 0.56 -5.27
C ILE A 91 11.26 1.16 -6.63
N PRO A 92 12.17 1.21 -7.60
CA PRO A 92 11.83 1.69 -8.95
C PRO A 92 10.79 0.80 -9.62
N ARG A 93 9.98 1.39 -10.49
CA ARG A 93 9.01 0.63 -11.30
C ARG A 93 9.70 -0.50 -12.08
N GLY A 94 9.02 -1.61 -12.24
CA GLY A 94 9.53 -2.79 -12.95
C GLY A 94 10.49 -3.64 -12.12
N THR A 95 10.80 -3.28 -10.88
CA THR A 95 11.72 -4.00 -10.01
C THR A 95 10.97 -5.08 -9.21
N LYS A 96 11.47 -6.32 -9.25
CA LYS A 96 10.96 -7.41 -8.41
C LYS A 96 11.29 -7.13 -6.94
N HIS A 97 10.29 -7.20 -6.10
CA HIS A 97 10.49 -7.01 -4.66
C HIS A 97 9.47 -7.78 -3.81
N ALA A 98 9.85 -7.95 -2.55
CA ALA A 98 9.04 -8.53 -1.48
C ALA A 98 9.49 -7.90 -0.17
N PHE A 99 8.73 -8.04 0.90
CA PHE A 99 9.21 -7.66 2.23
C PHE A 99 8.55 -8.47 3.34
N GLN A 100 9.24 -8.54 4.45
CA GLN A 100 8.78 -9.14 5.69
C GLN A 100 9.00 -8.19 6.86
N ILE A 101 8.21 -8.37 7.91
CA ILE A 101 8.32 -7.63 9.15
C ILE A 101 9.11 -8.45 10.15
N ASP A 102 10.20 -7.88 10.65
CA ASP A 102 11.13 -8.55 11.56
C ASP A 102 10.77 -8.29 13.04
N SER A 103 10.17 -7.13 13.36
CA SER A 103 9.64 -6.80 14.69
C SER A 103 8.22 -7.35 14.90
N GLU A 104 7.68 -7.25 16.11
CA GLU A 104 6.29 -7.64 16.44
C GLU A 104 5.26 -6.96 15.50
N THR A 105 5.50 -5.68 15.24
CA THR A 105 4.76 -4.88 14.25
C THR A 105 5.70 -3.89 13.59
N VAL A 106 5.34 -3.42 12.41
CA VAL A 106 5.93 -2.23 11.78
C VAL A 106 4.83 -1.21 11.51
N ARG A 107 5.16 0.07 11.67
CA ARG A 107 4.37 1.17 11.15
C ARG A 107 5.19 1.92 10.13
N LEU A 108 4.67 2.10 8.94
CA LEU A 108 5.39 2.73 7.84
C LEU A 108 4.47 3.61 6.98
N LEU A 109 5.06 4.54 6.25
CA LEU A 109 4.40 5.23 5.14
C LEU A 109 4.79 4.53 3.86
N ASN A 110 3.80 4.18 3.06
CA ASN A 110 3.95 3.64 1.71
C ASN A 110 3.41 4.67 0.69
N THR A 111 4.21 5.00 -0.33
CA THR A 111 3.82 5.97 -1.34
C THR A 111 4.00 5.40 -2.73
N TYR A 112 2.99 5.56 -3.58
CA TYR A 112 3.03 5.17 -4.99
C TYR A 112 3.02 6.40 -5.90
N VAL A 113 3.90 6.40 -6.91
CA VAL A 113 4.04 7.47 -7.91
C VAL A 113 4.04 6.86 -9.33
N PRO A 114 3.00 7.14 -10.15
CA PRO A 114 1.77 7.89 -9.87
C PRO A 114 0.84 7.16 -8.88
N ALA A 115 -0.19 7.86 -8.41
CA ALA A 115 -1.25 7.30 -7.59
C ALA A 115 -2.06 6.22 -8.33
N GLY A 116 -2.80 5.40 -7.58
CA GLY A 116 -3.74 4.42 -8.15
C GLY A 116 -3.74 3.07 -7.44
N PHE A 117 -2.63 2.67 -6.79
CA PHE A 117 -2.55 1.40 -6.08
C PHE A 117 -3.54 1.33 -4.90
N GLU A 118 -3.84 2.43 -4.25
CA GLU A 118 -4.83 2.51 -3.18
C GLU A 118 -6.21 2.02 -3.58
N TYR A 119 -6.58 2.11 -4.86
CA TYR A 119 -7.86 1.58 -5.34
C TYR A 119 -7.90 0.05 -5.36
N MET A 120 -6.76 -0.59 -5.61
CA MET A 120 -6.64 -2.04 -5.48
C MET A 120 -6.83 -2.46 -4.02
N ILE A 121 -6.19 -1.75 -3.08
CA ILE A 121 -6.37 -2.00 -1.65
C ILE A 121 -7.84 -1.82 -1.27
N MET A 122 -8.46 -0.69 -1.57
CA MET A 122 -9.85 -0.42 -1.25
C MET A 122 -10.84 -1.42 -1.87
N ALA A 123 -10.52 -1.99 -3.04
CA ALA A 123 -11.35 -2.98 -3.71
C ALA A 123 -11.21 -4.39 -3.12
N THR A 124 -10.13 -4.69 -2.41
CA THR A 124 -9.80 -6.03 -1.88
C THR A 124 -9.84 -6.10 -0.35
N THR A 125 -10.18 -5.00 0.31
CA THR A 125 -10.21 -4.87 1.78
C THR A 125 -11.59 -4.39 2.23
N VAL A 126 -11.85 -4.38 3.54
CA VAL A 126 -13.09 -3.86 4.14
C VAL A 126 -12.82 -2.59 4.95
N PRO A 127 -13.77 -1.66 5.07
CA PRO A 127 -13.65 -0.56 6.02
C PRO A 127 -13.37 -1.09 7.43
N ALA A 128 -12.36 -0.54 8.09
CA ALA A 128 -11.99 -0.97 9.43
C ALA A 128 -12.91 -0.34 10.49
N GLU A 129 -13.32 -1.13 11.47
CA GLU A 129 -14.16 -0.67 12.60
C GLU A 129 -13.33 0.01 13.70
N ALA A 130 -12.01 -0.23 13.69
CA ALA A 130 -11.05 0.34 14.64
C ALA A 130 -9.68 0.56 14.00
N ARG A 131 -8.86 1.43 14.61
CA ARG A 131 -7.48 1.72 14.14
C ARG A 131 -6.47 0.79 14.79
N THR A 132 -6.71 -0.50 14.66
CA THR A 132 -5.89 -1.60 15.16
C THR A 132 -5.69 -2.62 14.06
N LEU A 133 -4.79 -3.56 14.23
CA LEU A 133 -4.75 -4.73 13.36
C LEU A 133 -6.12 -5.43 13.33
N PRO A 134 -6.48 -6.04 12.18
CA PRO A 134 -7.74 -6.77 12.09
C PRO A 134 -7.78 -7.93 13.09
N PRO A 135 -8.98 -8.32 13.59
CA PRO A 135 -9.14 -9.52 14.39
C PRO A 135 -8.64 -10.77 13.64
N ALA A 136 -7.97 -11.68 14.34
CA ALA A 136 -7.45 -12.92 13.75
C ALA A 136 -8.56 -13.80 13.10
N SER A 137 -9.81 -13.63 13.53
CA SER A 137 -10.99 -14.33 13.01
C SER A 137 -11.71 -13.57 11.89
N MET A 138 -11.13 -12.47 11.38
CA MET A 138 -11.78 -11.69 10.33
C MET A 138 -11.91 -12.53 9.05
N PRO A 139 -13.13 -12.72 8.52
CA PRO A 139 -13.32 -13.42 7.26
C PRO A 139 -12.64 -12.63 6.12
N LEU A 140 -12.16 -13.36 5.12
CA LEU A 140 -11.72 -12.70 3.88
C LEU A 140 -12.91 -11.92 3.30
N PRO A 141 -12.71 -10.67 2.85
CA PRO A 141 -13.79 -9.88 2.29
C PRO A 141 -14.44 -10.61 1.11
N GLU A 142 -15.77 -10.70 1.13
CA GLU A 142 -16.51 -11.07 -0.06
C GLU A 142 -16.27 -9.99 -1.12
N ARG A 143 -16.07 -10.41 -2.36
CA ARG A 143 -15.44 -9.66 -3.47
C ARG A 143 -16.14 -8.38 -3.96
N GLU A 144 -17.13 -7.82 -3.26
CA GLU A 144 -18.05 -6.79 -3.78
C GLU A 144 -18.05 -5.45 -3.00
N GLN A 145 -16.91 -4.93 -2.58
CA GLN A 145 -16.92 -3.60 -1.93
C GLN A 145 -16.58 -2.43 -2.87
N SER A 146 -16.24 -2.70 -4.12
CA SER A 146 -15.99 -1.67 -5.12
C SER A 146 -17.08 -1.68 -6.20
N ASN A 147 -17.63 -0.50 -6.54
CA ASN A 147 -18.51 -0.33 -7.70
C ASN A 147 -17.77 -0.54 -9.04
N LEU A 148 -16.46 -0.79 -9.02
CA LEU A 148 -15.61 -1.03 -10.18
C LEU A 148 -15.01 -2.43 -10.09
N THR A 149 -14.97 -3.15 -11.21
CA THR A 149 -14.19 -4.40 -11.31
C THR A 149 -12.70 -4.09 -11.28
N MET A 150 -11.87 -5.08 -10.92
CA MET A 150 -10.40 -4.92 -10.94
C MET A 150 -9.89 -4.47 -12.31
N GLU A 151 -10.47 -4.98 -13.40
CA GLU A 151 -10.13 -4.57 -14.77
C GLU A 151 -10.43 -3.08 -15.02
N GLN A 152 -11.58 -2.58 -14.55
CA GLN A 152 -11.95 -1.17 -14.66
C GLN A 152 -11.05 -0.28 -13.79
N ILE A 153 -10.64 -0.76 -12.61
CA ILE A 153 -9.67 -0.06 -11.75
C ILE A 153 -8.33 0.06 -12.47
N ILE A 154 -7.77 -1.04 -12.99
CA ILE A 154 -6.49 -1.05 -13.71
C ILE A 154 -6.55 -0.20 -14.98
N GLN A 155 -7.67 -0.23 -15.70
CA GLN A 155 -7.85 0.61 -16.89
C GLN A 155 -7.82 2.10 -16.56
N LYS A 156 -8.45 2.50 -15.45
CA LYS A 156 -8.49 3.90 -15.01
C LYS A 156 -7.20 4.33 -14.31
N TYR A 157 -6.61 3.42 -13.54
CA TYR A 157 -5.42 3.64 -12.73
C TYR A 157 -4.39 2.53 -13.01
N PRO A 158 -3.55 2.67 -14.04
CA PRO A 158 -2.55 1.64 -14.40
C PRO A 158 -1.61 1.26 -13.26
N ALA A 159 -1.35 2.19 -12.32
CA ALA A 159 -0.56 1.95 -11.12
C ALA A 159 -1.18 0.93 -10.15
N ALA A 160 -2.48 0.66 -10.26
CA ALA A 160 -3.16 -0.38 -9.47
C ALA A 160 -2.77 -1.81 -9.89
N LYS A 161 -2.14 -1.98 -11.06
CA LYS A 161 -1.73 -3.29 -11.54
C LYS A 161 -0.49 -3.78 -10.80
N THR A 162 -0.63 -4.92 -10.14
CA THR A 162 0.46 -5.66 -9.50
C THR A 162 0.61 -7.01 -10.15
N ASN A 163 1.82 -7.37 -10.55
CA ASN A 163 2.15 -8.67 -11.11
C ASN A 163 2.77 -9.54 -10.01
N PHE A 164 1.96 -10.39 -9.38
CA PHE A 164 2.44 -11.38 -8.41
C PHE A 164 3.17 -12.52 -9.15
N LEU A 165 4.37 -12.83 -8.70
CA LEU A 165 5.18 -13.90 -9.26
C LEU A 165 4.74 -15.23 -8.66
N ARG A 166 4.28 -16.18 -9.50
CA ARG A 166 3.85 -17.52 -9.08
C ARG A 166 5.08 -18.39 -8.74
N GLY A 167 4.96 -19.20 -7.70
CA GLY A 167 5.95 -20.26 -7.39
C GLY A 167 7.01 -19.90 -6.39
N TYR A 168 6.85 -18.87 -5.59
CA TYR A 168 7.70 -18.63 -4.43
C TYR A 168 7.11 -19.41 -3.24
N GLU A 169 7.58 -20.65 -3.05
CA GLU A 169 7.49 -21.36 -1.79
C GLU A 169 8.68 -20.91 -0.95
N GLY A 170 8.44 -19.99 0.02
CA GLY A 170 9.43 -19.50 0.97
C GLY A 170 9.80 -20.54 2.03
#